data_2e32ebff50749cbcdb7f31fc97c7477d
#
_entry.id   2e32ebff50749cbcdb7f31fc97c7477d
#
_cell.length_a   1.000
_cell.length_b   1.000
_cell.length_c   1.000
_cell.angle_alpha   90.00
_cell.angle_beta   90.00
_cell.angle_gamma   90.00
#
_symmetry.space_group_name_H-M   'P 1'
#
loop_
_entity.id
_entity.type
_entity.pdbx_description
1 polymer ?
#
loop_
_entity_poly.entity_id
_entity_poly.type
_entity_poly.pdbx_seq_one_letter_code
_entity_poly.pdbx_strand_id
1 'polypeptide(L)'
;MKLIKKICIGLTASVLALSPLLSSSNNMQTVQASKKSTNSKKRIFLIYDAYVYNKLGHKIKGNTTKSFPYIELDPNNYMRILSFNDNIFYNHGTKKIHGQTYYNIGHGHYLNAGDVYKANGKNTKKGKLVLNHQSTVYTKNGKKTGQTLAKKAVVKYRGKVKIAKSNFAPKYYYLNRSRKTCYLPTTDIKGKQYYSIGRNRYIRAYNVGSINGCYAVYRGTTYAKMLTKTTTTMVSGVKTKHKLKKGQKVKVDLMVIPPYDDFEGYYLRLHDYPNEYINEYDVNLRNYLPNIDYHDAAFTYVKPVTSENIKLYNFAGQRIARNIENKQKEITVDGLFYLWLPEEKKAEPFYHYLDFDSGFINNDGSVPTLTLVDPQTKKEKIDTEELILEKNSFIRASDVNYTHGIKLKPVITAKQAKLDQSIATNADKKKLQTLFLEGQKNENMSVQINYRLRNYSAAIIIASKVLQSNSATIAQVKEAVWLLETTKLQLTAFAFPESD
;
A
#
# COMPACT_ATOMS: atom_id res chain seq x y z
N MET A 1 2.78 -40.49 42.51
CA MET A 1 1.46 -41.04 42.86
C MET A 1 0.42 -40.41 42.00
N LYS A 2 -0.04 -41.13 41.01
CA LYS A 2 -1.41 -41.64 40.78
C LYS A 2 -2.44 -40.51 40.68
N LEU A 3 -3.37 -40.37 39.75
CA LEU A 3 -3.99 -41.23 38.70
C LEU A 3 -4.97 -40.35 37.91
N ILE A 4 -4.99 -40.44 36.62
CA ILE A 4 -6.06 -40.80 35.67
C ILE A 4 -7.49 -40.28 35.99
N LYS A 5 -8.15 -39.61 35.02
CA LYS A 5 -9.29 -40.23 34.35
C LYS A 5 -9.76 -39.43 33.12
N LYS A 6 -9.87 -40.16 32.02
CA LYS A 6 -10.67 -39.91 30.83
C LYS A 6 -12.15 -39.94 31.15
N ILE A 7 -12.95 -39.11 30.47
CA ILE A 7 -14.36 -39.48 30.18
C ILE A 7 -14.66 -39.02 28.75
N CYS A 8 -14.90 -40.03 27.91
CA CYS A 8 -15.70 -39.95 26.69
C CYS A 8 -17.16 -40.10 27.03
N ILE A 9 -18.06 -39.83 26.13
CA ILE A 9 -19.49 -40.19 25.95
C ILE A 9 -20.25 -38.90 25.58
N GLY A 10 -21.09 -38.85 24.60
CA GLY A 10 -21.62 -39.81 23.67
C GLY A 10 -22.66 -39.13 22.79
N LEU A 11 -22.89 -39.71 21.67
CA LEU A 11 -23.95 -39.42 20.70
C LEU A 11 -25.35 -39.35 21.31
N THR A 12 -26.21 -38.48 20.79
CA THR A 12 -27.63 -38.82 20.63
C THR A 12 -28.12 -38.29 19.26
N ALA A 13 -28.42 -39.22 18.41
CA ALA A 13 -29.24 -39.06 17.23
C ALA A 13 -30.73 -39.01 17.68
N SER A 14 -31.50 -38.14 17.08
CA SER A 14 -32.95 -38.24 17.10
C SER A 14 -33.48 -38.21 15.69
N VAL A 15 -33.91 -39.36 15.26
CA VAL A 15 -34.73 -39.64 14.09
C VAL A 15 -36.15 -39.24 14.43
N LEU A 16 -36.81 -38.51 13.58
CA LEU A 16 -38.28 -38.52 13.46
C LEU A 16 -38.67 -38.64 12.01
N ALA A 17 -39.29 -39.76 11.76
CA ALA A 17 -39.86 -40.19 10.50
C ALA A 17 -41.38 -39.87 10.44
N LEU A 18 -41.90 -40.10 9.24
CA LEU A 18 -43.30 -40.30 8.80
C LEU A 18 -44.02 -39.07 8.23
N SER A 19 -44.35 -39.06 7.06
CA SER A 19 -44.77 -39.74 5.78
C SER A 19 -46.19 -39.32 5.42
N PRO A 20 -46.88 -39.76 4.37
CA PRO A 20 -46.44 -40.04 3.01
C PRO A 20 -47.40 -39.43 1.94
N LEU A 21 -47.13 -39.76 0.66
CA LEU A 21 -48.03 -39.87 -0.48
C LEU A 21 -48.43 -38.58 -1.21
N LEU A 22 -47.88 -38.41 -2.38
CA LEU A 22 -48.66 -38.55 -3.60
C LEU A 22 -47.76 -38.76 -4.81
N SER A 23 -48.03 -39.81 -5.50
CA SER A 23 -47.42 -40.25 -6.76
C SER A 23 -47.70 -39.26 -7.88
N SER A 24 -46.65 -38.83 -8.57
CA SER A 24 -46.73 -38.55 -10.00
C SER A 24 -45.41 -38.96 -10.65
N SER A 25 -45.50 -39.96 -11.49
CA SER A 25 -44.50 -40.42 -12.42
C SER A 25 -44.05 -39.29 -13.32
N ASN A 26 -42.78 -38.91 -13.26
CA ASN A 26 -42.09 -38.33 -14.40
C ASN A 26 -40.58 -38.52 -14.28
N ASN A 27 -40.04 -39.31 -15.16
CA ASN A 27 -38.67 -39.33 -15.67
C ASN A 27 -37.55 -38.92 -14.69
N MET A 28 -37.02 -39.89 -13.95
CA MET A 28 -35.64 -39.83 -13.47
C MET A 28 -34.69 -39.76 -14.67
N GLN A 29 -34.41 -38.53 -15.12
CA GLN A 29 -33.11 -38.31 -15.75
C GLN A 29 -32.07 -38.55 -14.71
N THR A 30 -31.32 -39.62 -14.83
CA THR A 30 -30.06 -39.85 -14.16
C THR A 30 -29.20 -38.63 -14.43
N VAL A 31 -29.04 -37.79 -13.40
CA VAL A 31 -28.02 -36.75 -13.41
C VAL A 31 -26.68 -37.52 -13.49
N GLN A 32 -26.20 -37.70 -14.68
CA GLN A 32 -24.82 -38.11 -14.88
C GLN A 32 -23.98 -37.05 -14.15
N ALA A 33 -23.32 -37.48 -13.07
CA ALA A 33 -22.32 -36.69 -12.42
C ALA A 33 -21.40 -36.17 -13.52
N SER A 34 -21.49 -34.90 -13.82
CA SER A 34 -20.67 -34.27 -14.84
C SER A 34 -19.21 -34.58 -14.47
N LYS A 35 -18.52 -35.29 -15.36
CA LYS A 35 -17.09 -35.57 -15.23
C LYS A 35 -16.44 -34.26 -14.87
N LYS A 36 -15.95 -34.13 -13.62
CA LYS A 36 -15.20 -32.98 -13.12
C LYS A 36 -14.18 -32.62 -14.19
N SER A 37 -14.41 -31.50 -14.84
CA SER A 37 -13.65 -31.04 -15.99
C SER A 37 -12.16 -31.19 -15.75
N THR A 38 -11.48 -31.98 -16.57
CA THR A 38 -10.01 -32.18 -16.58
C THR A 38 -9.24 -30.89 -16.92
N ASN A 39 -9.95 -29.79 -17.16
CA ASN A 39 -9.38 -28.50 -17.53
C ASN A 39 -8.55 -27.82 -16.44
N SER A 40 -8.71 -28.16 -15.16
CA SER A 40 -7.90 -27.59 -14.08
C SER A 40 -6.39 -27.94 -14.22
N LYS A 41 -6.06 -29.04 -14.89
CA LYS A 41 -4.67 -29.48 -15.12
C LYS A 41 -3.94 -28.70 -16.21
N LYS A 42 -4.66 -28.00 -17.09
CA LYS A 42 -4.06 -27.26 -18.23
C LYS A 42 -3.84 -25.78 -17.96
N ARG A 43 -4.21 -25.28 -16.78
CA ARG A 43 -4.13 -23.85 -16.43
C ARG A 43 -2.69 -23.37 -16.30
N ILE A 44 -2.47 -22.11 -16.74
CA ILE A 44 -1.22 -21.35 -16.58
C ILE A 44 -1.47 -20.18 -15.62
N PHE A 45 -0.51 -19.91 -14.74
CA PHE A 45 -0.51 -18.80 -13.80
C PHE A 45 0.79 -18.02 -13.95
N LEU A 46 0.70 -16.70 -14.02
CA LEU A 46 1.82 -15.80 -14.22
C LEU A 46 2.50 -15.45 -12.88
N ILE A 47 3.80 -15.14 -12.95
CA ILE A 47 4.58 -14.54 -11.85
C ILE A 47 4.43 -13.01 -11.89
N TYR A 48 4.49 -12.47 -13.11
CA TYR A 48 4.45 -11.03 -13.42
C TYR A 48 3.55 -10.80 -14.61
N ASP A 49 3.23 -9.55 -14.84
CA ASP A 49 2.69 -9.13 -16.11
C ASP A 49 3.57 -9.60 -17.26
N ALA A 50 2.96 -10.20 -18.24
CA ALA A 50 3.69 -10.88 -19.30
C ALA A 50 3.33 -10.32 -20.66
N TYR A 51 4.36 -10.00 -21.46
CA TYR A 51 4.14 -9.72 -22.87
C TYR A 51 3.65 -10.95 -23.62
N VAL A 52 2.75 -10.71 -24.56
CA VAL A 52 2.28 -11.72 -25.50
C VAL A 52 3.21 -11.75 -26.72
N TYR A 53 3.57 -12.96 -27.15
CA TYR A 53 4.48 -13.18 -28.26
C TYR A 53 3.79 -13.96 -29.38
N ASN A 54 4.20 -13.73 -30.61
CA ASN A 54 3.82 -14.56 -31.76
C ASN A 54 4.66 -15.84 -31.86
N LYS A 55 4.37 -16.68 -32.85
CA LYS A 55 5.07 -17.94 -33.10
C LYS A 55 6.57 -17.80 -33.43
N LEU A 56 7.05 -16.59 -33.75
CA LEU A 56 8.44 -16.25 -34.02
C LEU A 56 9.16 -15.67 -32.80
N GLY A 57 8.45 -15.43 -31.67
CA GLY A 57 9.03 -14.86 -30.46
C GLY A 57 9.09 -13.31 -30.47
N HIS A 58 8.43 -12.66 -31.39
CA HIS A 58 8.26 -11.23 -31.40
C HIS A 58 7.08 -10.84 -30.52
N LYS A 59 7.21 -9.74 -29.77
CA LYS A 59 6.08 -9.17 -29.03
C LYS A 59 5.00 -8.73 -30.00
N ILE A 60 3.75 -9.01 -29.67
CA ILE A 60 2.60 -8.61 -30.47
C ILE A 60 2.26 -7.16 -30.14
N LYS A 61 2.10 -6.33 -31.18
CA LYS A 61 1.52 -5.00 -31.08
C LYS A 61 0.03 -5.04 -31.38
N GLY A 62 -0.71 -4.10 -30.80
CA GLY A 62 -1.98 -3.71 -31.28
C GLY A 62 -3.19 -4.27 -30.64
N ASN A 63 -4.30 -4.49 -31.16
CA ASN A 63 -5.66 -4.50 -30.70
C ASN A 63 -5.93 -5.46 -29.54
N THR A 64 -6.55 -4.94 -28.47
CA THR A 64 -7.17 -5.73 -27.41
C THR A 64 -8.22 -6.65 -28.05
N THR A 65 -7.94 -7.94 -28.09
CA THR A 65 -8.92 -8.90 -28.60
C THR A 65 -9.89 -9.27 -27.48
N LYS A 66 -11.18 -9.35 -27.79
CA LYS A 66 -12.23 -9.87 -26.89
C LYS A 66 -11.93 -11.29 -26.35
N SER A 67 -10.94 -11.99 -26.93
CA SER A 67 -10.57 -13.36 -26.59
C SER A 67 -9.73 -13.51 -25.32
N PHE A 68 -9.15 -12.43 -24.82
CA PHE A 68 -8.34 -12.46 -23.60
C PHE A 68 -8.77 -11.32 -22.69
N PRO A 69 -9.50 -11.59 -21.62
CA PRO A 69 -9.75 -10.60 -20.58
C PRO A 69 -8.39 -10.19 -19.96
N TYR A 70 -8.25 -8.90 -19.64
CA TYR A 70 -7.07 -8.33 -18.95
C TYR A 70 -5.79 -8.19 -19.80
N ILE A 71 -5.94 -7.96 -21.11
CA ILE A 71 -4.85 -7.46 -21.94
C ILE A 71 -4.84 -5.94 -21.90
N GLU A 72 -3.71 -5.38 -21.51
CA GLU A 72 -3.40 -3.97 -21.67
C GLU A 72 -2.36 -3.76 -22.75
N LEU A 73 -2.35 -2.57 -23.31
CA LEU A 73 -1.29 -2.12 -24.20
C LEU A 73 -0.28 -1.30 -23.39
N ASP A 74 1.02 -1.65 -23.52
CA ASP A 74 2.03 -0.78 -22.93
C ASP A 74 2.15 0.55 -23.75
N PRO A 75 2.83 1.58 -23.24
CA PRO A 75 2.99 2.86 -23.94
C PRO A 75 3.61 2.77 -25.33
N ASN A 76 4.16 1.62 -25.73
CA ASN A 76 4.67 1.34 -27.07
C ASN A 76 3.71 0.46 -27.89
N ASN A 77 2.47 0.33 -27.43
CA ASN A 77 1.39 -0.45 -28.05
C ASN A 77 1.66 -1.96 -28.16
N TYR A 78 2.42 -2.54 -27.21
CA TYR A 78 2.59 -3.99 -27.10
C TYR A 78 1.58 -4.59 -26.14
N MET A 79 0.99 -5.74 -26.53
CA MET A 79 0.04 -6.50 -25.71
C MET A 79 0.74 -7.06 -24.46
N ARG A 80 0.19 -6.78 -23.31
CA ARG A 80 0.64 -7.25 -22.00
C ARG A 80 -0.53 -7.84 -21.22
N ILE A 81 -0.32 -8.98 -20.60
CA ILE A 81 -1.29 -9.62 -19.71
C ILE A 81 -0.90 -9.28 -18.28
N LEU A 82 -1.85 -8.78 -17.52
CA LEU A 82 -1.67 -8.47 -16.10
C LEU A 82 -1.68 -9.74 -15.25
N SER A 83 -0.85 -9.82 -14.24
CA SER A 83 -0.67 -11.02 -13.41
C SER A 83 -1.63 -11.10 -12.22
N PHE A 84 -2.41 -10.05 -11.94
CA PHE A 84 -3.38 -10.03 -10.86
C PHE A 84 -4.70 -10.73 -11.25
N ASN A 85 -5.51 -11.06 -10.26
CA ASN A 85 -6.82 -11.73 -10.40
C ASN A 85 -6.80 -13.15 -10.96
N ASP A 86 -5.72 -13.93 -10.73
CA ASP A 86 -5.66 -15.34 -11.14
C ASP A 86 -6.12 -15.59 -12.58
N ASN A 87 -5.74 -14.71 -13.51
CA ASN A 87 -6.10 -14.81 -14.92
C ASN A 87 -5.77 -16.21 -15.45
N ILE A 88 -6.82 -16.93 -15.86
CA ILE A 88 -6.70 -18.33 -16.22
C ILE A 88 -6.44 -18.44 -17.71
N PHE A 89 -5.20 -18.80 -18.06
CA PHE A 89 -4.86 -19.21 -19.42
C PHE A 89 -4.77 -20.71 -19.52
N TYR A 90 -5.13 -21.24 -20.67
CA TYR A 90 -5.01 -22.67 -20.94
C TYR A 90 -3.73 -22.94 -21.72
N ASN A 91 -2.99 -23.93 -21.28
CA ASN A 91 -1.80 -24.40 -21.98
C ASN A 91 -2.17 -25.33 -23.12
N HIS A 92 -1.96 -24.89 -24.34
CA HIS A 92 -2.12 -25.67 -25.58
C HIS A 92 -0.83 -26.33 -26.04
N GLY A 93 0.21 -26.32 -25.21
CA GLY A 93 1.50 -26.90 -25.51
C GLY A 93 2.65 -25.93 -25.28
N THR A 94 3.88 -26.39 -25.55
CA THR A 94 5.08 -25.58 -25.41
C THR A 94 5.88 -25.56 -26.71
N LYS A 95 6.56 -24.44 -26.97
CA LYS A 95 7.46 -24.28 -28.12
C LYS A 95 8.79 -23.68 -27.67
N LYS A 96 9.89 -24.13 -28.25
CA LYS A 96 11.18 -23.46 -28.14
C LYS A 96 11.34 -22.46 -29.27
N ILE A 97 11.63 -21.18 -28.89
CA ILE A 97 11.86 -20.09 -29.82
C ILE A 97 13.16 -19.39 -29.38
N HIS A 98 14.14 -19.32 -30.25
CA HIS A 98 15.48 -18.77 -29.95
C HIS A 98 16.09 -19.33 -28.65
N GLY A 99 15.98 -20.66 -28.44
CA GLY A 99 16.49 -21.33 -27.24
C GLY A 99 15.68 -21.18 -25.96
N GLN A 100 14.65 -20.32 -25.95
CA GLN A 100 13.75 -20.12 -24.81
C GLN A 100 12.44 -20.91 -24.98
N THR A 101 11.87 -21.36 -23.86
CA THR A 101 10.59 -22.09 -23.86
C THR A 101 9.45 -21.09 -23.73
N TYR A 102 8.41 -21.29 -24.54
CA TYR A 102 7.17 -20.54 -24.49
C TYR A 102 5.98 -21.47 -24.32
N TYR A 103 4.95 -21.03 -23.61
CA TYR A 103 3.65 -21.68 -23.49
C TYR A 103 2.70 -21.12 -24.56
N ASN A 104 2.09 -21.99 -25.33
CA ASN A 104 1.01 -21.61 -26.25
C ASN A 104 -0.28 -21.41 -25.43
N ILE A 105 -0.88 -20.24 -25.56
CA ILE A 105 -2.14 -19.85 -24.88
C ILE A 105 -3.32 -19.80 -25.86
N GLY A 106 -3.16 -20.31 -27.08
CA GLY A 106 -4.16 -20.29 -28.14
C GLY A 106 -4.01 -19.10 -29.09
N HIS A 107 -4.77 -19.10 -30.18
CA HIS A 107 -4.83 -18.03 -31.18
C HIS A 107 -3.47 -17.54 -31.73
N GLY A 108 -2.47 -18.40 -31.76
CA GLY A 108 -1.11 -18.02 -32.17
C GLY A 108 -0.33 -17.20 -31.17
N HIS A 109 -0.83 -17.08 -29.94
CA HIS A 109 -0.24 -16.32 -28.84
C HIS A 109 0.58 -17.19 -27.90
N TYR A 110 1.68 -16.64 -27.40
CA TYR A 110 2.66 -17.33 -26.58
C TYR A 110 3.10 -16.50 -25.39
N LEU A 111 3.32 -17.16 -24.25
CA LEU A 111 3.90 -16.58 -23.04
C LEU A 111 5.29 -17.15 -22.80
N ASN A 112 6.25 -16.29 -22.44
CA ASN A 112 7.58 -16.78 -22.08
C ASN A 112 7.50 -17.60 -20.80
N ALA A 113 8.13 -18.78 -20.81
CA ALA A 113 8.13 -19.66 -19.65
C ALA A 113 8.77 -19.03 -18.38
N GLY A 114 9.60 -17.99 -18.55
CA GLY A 114 10.14 -17.21 -17.44
C GLY A 114 9.05 -16.51 -16.63
N ASP A 115 7.96 -16.09 -17.27
CA ASP A 115 6.86 -15.34 -16.63
C ASP A 115 5.84 -16.28 -15.94
N VAL A 116 5.89 -17.58 -16.17
CA VAL A 116 4.94 -18.58 -15.65
C VAL A 116 5.47 -19.27 -14.40
N TYR A 117 4.74 -19.23 -13.27
CA TYR A 117 5.14 -19.98 -12.07
C TYR A 117 4.43 -21.32 -11.90
N LYS A 118 3.22 -21.47 -12.44
CA LYS A 118 2.46 -22.72 -12.39
C LYS A 118 1.86 -23.03 -13.74
N ALA A 119 2.09 -24.24 -14.19
CA ALA A 119 1.46 -24.77 -15.40
C ALA A 119 1.05 -26.22 -15.17
N ASN A 120 -0.11 -26.62 -15.68
CA ASN A 120 -0.62 -28.00 -15.59
C ASN A 120 -0.67 -28.50 -14.12
N GLY A 121 -1.06 -27.62 -13.19
CA GLY A 121 -1.14 -27.95 -11.76
C GLY A 121 0.19 -28.00 -11.01
N LYS A 122 1.34 -27.84 -11.67
CA LYS A 122 2.67 -27.95 -11.06
C LYS A 122 3.38 -26.59 -11.00
N ASN A 123 4.05 -26.29 -9.88
CA ASN A 123 4.95 -25.14 -9.80
C ASN A 123 6.20 -25.41 -10.64
N THR A 124 6.33 -24.69 -11.76
CA THR A 124 7.43 -24.83 -12.72
C THR A 124 8.73 -24.19 -12.24
N LYS A 125 8.67 -23.39 -11.17
CA LYS A 125 9.79 -22.59 -10.64
C LYS A 125 10.34 -23.07 -9.29
N LYS A 126 9.80 -24.14 -8.69
CA LYS A 126 10.32 -24.68 -7.42
C LYS A 126 11.82 -25.01 -7.56
N GLY A 127 12.66 -24.51 -6.65
CA GLY A 127 14.11 -24.67 -6.68
C GLY A 127 14.81 -23.84 -7.77
N LYS A 128 14.17 -22.83 -8.33
CA LYS A 128 14.68 -22.06 -9.47
C LYS A 128 14.60 -20.56 -9.22
N LEU A 129 15.51 -19.84 -9.88
CA LEU A 129 15.51 -18.39 -10.04
C LEU A 129 15.10 -18.05 -11.48
N VAL A 130 14.42 -16.93 -11.66
CA VAL A 130 14.20 -16.33 -12.97
C VAL A 130 14.91 -14.99 -13.02
N LEU A 131 15.67 -14.73 -14.07
CA LEU A 131 16.43 -13.50 -14.22
C LEU A 131 15.53 -12.38 -14.77
N ASN A 132 15.57 -11.19 -14.15
CA ASN A 132 14.95 -9.99 -14.69
C ASN A 132 15.89 -9.21 -15.62
N HIS A 133 17.20 -9.52 -15.59
CA HIS A 133 18.23 -8.93 -16.44
C HIS A 133 19.19 -9.99 -16.95
N GLN A 134 19.88 -9.68 -18.05
CA GLN A 134 21.06 -10.43 -18.45
C GLN A 134 22.08 -10.44 -17.31
N SER A 135 22.65 -11.62 -17.01
CA SER A 135 23.54 -11.79 -15.86
C SER A 135 24.80 -12.56 -16.24
N THR A 136 25.94 -11.93 -16.03
CA THR A 136 27.25 -12.61 -16.09
C THR A 136 27.35 -13.59 -14.92
N VAL A 137 27.93 -14.76 -15.18
CA VAL A 137 28.28 -15.75 -14.17
C VAL A 137 29.68 -15.46 -13.61
N TYR A 138 29.82 -15.54 -12.30
CA TYR A 138 31.06 -15.26 -11.58
C TYR A 138 31.51 -16.50 -10.78
N THR A 139 32.81 -16.58 -10.50
CA THR A 139 33.39 -17.48 -9.52
C THR A 139 33.18 -16.93 -8.11
N LYS A 140 33.47 -17.73 -7.06
CA LYS A 140 33.46 -17.32 -5.66
C LYS A 140 34.39 -16.14 -5.36
N ASN A 141 35.47 -16.00 -6.13
CA ASN A 141 36.43 -14.90 -5.99
C ASN A 141 36.07 -13.68 -6.85
N GLY A 142 34.88 -13.67 -7.48
CA GLY A 142 34.39 -12.54 -8.27
C GLY A 142 34.97 -12.43 -9.68
N LYS A 143 35.71 -13.45 -10.17
CA LYS A 143 36.20 -13.51 -11.55
C LYS A 143 35.03 -13.89 -12.48
N LYS A 144 34.90 -13.23 -13.64
CA LYS A 144 33.92 -13.60 -14.67
C LYS A 144 34.29 -14.94 -15.29
N THR A 145 33.29 -15.83 -15.52
CA THR A 145 33.51 -17.16 -16.12
C THR A 145 33.43 -17.16 -17.65
N GLY A 146 33.18 -16.00 -18.27
CA GLY A 146 32.84 -15.89 -19.70
C GLY A 146 31.38 -16.23 -20.03
N GLN A 147 30.66 -16.91 -19.14
CA GLN A 147 29.26 -17.24 -19.38
C GLN A 147 28.33 -16.10 -19.02
N THR A 148 27.35 -15.84 -19.88
CA THR A 148 26.27 -14.88 -19.67
C THR A 148 24.91 -15.58 -19.82
N LEU A 149 23.99 -15.29 -18.91
CA LEU A 149 22.62 -15.80 -18.92
C LEU A 149 21.69 -14.68 -19.38
N ALA A 150 20.79 -14.99 -20.30
CA ALA A 150 19.83 -14.05 -20.83
C ALA A 150 18.80 -13.58 -19.79
N LYS A 151 18.17 -12.42 -20.01
CA LYS A 151 16.94 -12.01 -19.32
C LYS A 151 15.89 -13.12 -19.44
N LYS A 152 15.12 -13.38 -18.39
CA LYS A 152 14.12 -14.46 -18.26
C LYS A 152 14.69 -15.88 -18.26
N ALA A 153 16.01 -16.05 -18.27
CA ALA A 153 16.60 -17.36 -18.06
C ALA A 153 16.18 -17.94 -16.70
N VAL A 154 15.84 -19.24 -16.73
CA VAL A 154 15.43 -20.01 -15.56
C VAL A 154 16.59 -20.88 -15.11
N VAL A 155 17.12 -20.65 -13.94
CA VAL A 155 18.29 -21.35 -13.40
C VAL A 155 17.98 -22.02 -12.06
N LYS A 156 18.55 -23.19 -11.81
CA LYS A 156 18.52 -23.84 -10.49
C LYS A 156 19.45 -23.06 -9.55
N TYR A 157 19.04 -22.88 -8.30
CA TYR A 157 19.92 -22.35 -7.27
C TYR A 157 20.44 -23.44 -6.34
N ARG A 158 21.51 -23.16 -5.63
CA ARG A 158 22.05 -23.98 -4.52
C ARG A 158 21.76 -23.28 -3.20
N GLY A 159 21.51 -24.08 -2.16
CA GLY A 159 21.19 -23.59 -0.83
C GLY A 159 19.74 -23.88 -0.44
N LYS A 160 19.42 -23.57 0.83
CA LYS A 160 18.08 -23.74 1.38
C LYS A 160 17.46 -22.37 1.63
N VAL A 161 16.22 -22.19 1.22
CA VAL A 161 15.42 -21.01 1.56
C VAL A 161 15.18 -20.99 3.07
N LYS A 162 15.26 -19.82 3.67
CA LYS A 162 14.98 -19.56 5.07
C LYS A 162 13.79 -18.61 5.21
N ILE A 163 13.06 -18.73 6.33
CA ILE A 163 12.05 -17.76 6.74
C ILE A 163 12.78 -16.72 7.59
N ALA A 164 12.53 -15.43 7.32
CA ALA A 164 13.12 -14.34 8.09
C ALA A 164 12.50 -14.32 9.50
N LYS A 165 13.33 -14.09 10.51
CA LYS A 165 12.87 -13.79 11.88
C LYS A 165 12.41 -12.34 11.93
N SER A 166 11.60 -11.97 12.93
CA SER A 166 11.02 -10.62 13.06
C SER A 166 12.06 -9.50 13.08
N ASN A 167 13.21 -9.75 13.67
CA ASN A 167 14.32 -8.79 13.79
C ASN A 167 15.32 -8.81 12.61
N PHE A 168 15.07 -9.64 11.58
CA PHE A 168 15.96 -9.77 10.43
C PHE A 168 15.28 -9.36 9.14
N ALA A 169 15.79 -8.30 8.52
CA ALA A 169 15.29 -7.72 7.28
C ALA A 169 16.26 -8.01 6.11
N PRO A 170 16.10 -9.14 5.39
CA PRO A 170 16.98 -9.47 4.28
C PRO A 170 16.89 -8.46 3.14
N LYS A 171 18.04 -8.13 2.54
CA LYS A 171 18.11 -7.18 1.41
C LYS A 171 17.40 -7.70 0.15
N TYR A 172 17.41 -9.00 -0.06
CA TYR A 172 16.70 -9.70 -1.13
C TYR A 172 15.82 -10.78 -0.53
N TYR A 173 14.53 -10.72 -0.78
CA TYR A 173 13.55 -11.64 -0.21
C TYR A 173 12.38 -11.86 -1.18
N TYR A 174 11.46 -12.70 -0.80
CA TYR A 174 10.16 -12.84 -1.44
C TYR A 174 9.11 -13.19 -0.38
N LEU A 175 7.87 -12.84 -0.65
CA LEU A 175 6.74 -13.29 0.16
C LEU A 175 6.24 -14.62 -0.39
N ASN A 176 6.12 -15.62 0.47
CA ASN A 176 5.48 -16.88 0.09
C ASN A 176 3.95 -16.72 0.11
N ARG A 177 3.21 -17.77 -0.28
CA ARG A 177 1.75 -17.73 -0.31
C ARG A 177 1.08 -17.44 1.04
N SER A 178 1.76 -17.73 2.15
CA SER A 178 1.31 -17.40 3.50
C SER A 178 1.82 -16.04 3.95
N ARG A 179 2.22 -15.16 3.03
CA ARG A 179 2.79 -13.82 3.27
C ARG A 179 4.00 -13.78 4.20
N LYS A 180 4.64 -14.94 4.46
CA LYS A 180 5.88 -14.98 5.26
C LYS A 180 7.06 -14.54 4.40
N THR A 181 7.90 -13.67 4.97
CA THR A 181 9.15 -13.22 4.36
C THR A 181 10.14 -14.39 4.28
N CYS A 182 10.46 -14.80 3.06
CA CYS A 182 11.41 -15.87 2.76
C CYS A 182 12.61 -15.31 2.02
N TYR A 183 13.79 -15.86 2.27
CA TYR A 183 14.99 -15.47 1.54
C TYR A 183 15.91 -16.66 1.23
N LEU A 184 16.59 -16.57 0.11
CA LEU A 184 17.69 -17.45 -0.24
C LEU A 184 18.98 -16.76 0.23
N PRO A 185 19.80 -17.39 1.08
CA PRO A 185 21.07 -16.81 1.51
C PRO A 185 21.96 -16.44 0.34
N THR A 186 22.53 -15.25 0.41
CA THR A 186 23.47 -14.73 -0.58
C THR A 186 24.92 -14.91 -0.10
N THR A 187 25.86 -14.88 -1.03
CA THR A 187 27.29 -14.79 -0.78
C THR A 187 27.74 -13.36 -1.12
N ASP A 188 28.42 -12.70 -0.20
CA ASP A 188 29.07 -11.43 -0.53
C ASP A 188 30.34 -11.70 -1.34
N ILE A 189 30.45 -11.01 -2.48
CA ILE A 189 31.63 -11.03 -3.33
C ILE A 189 31.98 -9.57 -3.66
N LYS A 190 33.03 -9.04 -3.08
CA LYS A 190 33.51 -7.67 -3.28
C LYS A 190 32.39 -6.62 -3.01
N GLY A 191 31.70 -6.72 -1.87
CA GLY A 191 30.64 -5.83 -1.44
C GLY A 191 29.33 -5.96 -2.20
N LYS A 192 29.16 -7.02 -3.02
CA LYS A 192 27.93 -7.27 -3.75
C LYS A 192 27.40 -8.66 -3.43
N GLN A 193 26.07 -8.79 -3.39
CA GLN A 193 25.41 -10.05 -3.03
C GLN A 193 25.11 -10.90 -4.27
N TYR A 194 25.37 -12.19 -4.15
CA TYR A 194 25.23 -13.17 -5.21
C TYR A 194 24.49 -14.42 -4.76
N TYR A 195 23.71 -15.02 -5.65
CA TYR A 195 23.17 -16.36 -5.47
C TYR A 195 24.07 -17.41 -6.11
N SER A 196 24.26 -18.53 -5.41
CA SER A 196 24.94 -19.68 -5.96
C SER A 196 24.00 -20.46 -6.89
N ILE A 197 24.44 -20.72 -8.12
CA ILE A 197 23.70 -21.48 -9.14
C ILE A 197 24.41 -22.78 -9.56
N GLY A 198 25.52 -23.10 -8.91
CA GLY A 198 26.31 -24.30 -9.16
C GLY A 198 27.62 -24.29 -8.38
N ARG A 199 28.43 -25.33 -8.55
CA ARG A 199 29.78 -25.38 -7.97
C ARG A 199 30.60 -24.21 -8.54
N ASN A 200 31.05 -23.30 -7.67
CA ASN A 200 31.83 -22.11 -8.03
C ASN A 200 31.18 -21.21 -9.13
N ARG A 201 29.84 -21.19 -9.16
CA ARG A 201 29.05 -20.40 -10.12
C ARG A 201 28.04 -19.51 -9.40
N TYR A 202 28.16 -18.21 -9.62
CA TYR A 202 27.39 -17.19 -8.90
C TYR A 202 26.81 -16.16 -9.86
N ILE A 203 25.61 -15.70 -9.58
CA ILE A 203 24.96 -14.58 -10.29
C ILE A 203 24.58 -13.49 -9.30
N ARG A 204 24.61 -12.24 -9.72
CA ARG A 204 24.18 -11.13 -8.86
C ARG A 204 22.73 -11.30 -8.41
N ALA A 205 22.48 -11.19 -7.12
CA ALA A 205 21.13 -11.26 -6.56
C ALA A 205 20.22 -10.17 -7.16
N TYR A 206 20.77 -9.02 -7.42
CA TYR A 206 20.11 -7.88 -8.07
C TYR A 206 19.56 -8.18 -9.49
N ASN A 207 20.05 -9.18 -10.17
CA ASN A 207 19.60 -9.60 -11.50
C ASN A 207 18.51 -10.67 -11.46
N VAL A 208 18.03 -11.04 -10.27
CA VAL A 208 16.99 -12.07 -10.08
C VAL A 208 15.63 -11.37 -9.86
N GLY A 209 14.66 -11.71 -10.67
CA GLY A 209 13.30 -11.18 -10.61
C GLY A 209 12.32 -12.11 -9.87
N SER A 210 12.60 -13.44 -9.79
CA SER A 210 11.79 -14.31 -8.93
C SER A 210 12.58 -15.47 -8.34
N ILE A 211 12.12 -15.94 -7.19
CA ILE A 211 12.62 -17.10 -6.45
C ILE A 211 11.44 -18.03 -6.21
N ASN A 212 11.54 -19.28 -6.64
CA ASN A 212 10.46 -20.27 -6.53
C ASN A 212 9.12 -19.85 -7.17
N GLY A 213 9.15 -18.90 -8.10
CA GLY A 213 7.96 -18.37 -8.73
C GLY A 213 7.23 -17.26 -7.94
N CYS A 214 7.89 -16.69 -6.95
CA CYS A 214 7.44 -15.49 -6.26
C CYS A 214 8.35 -14.32 -6.62
N TYR A 215 7.83 -13.11 -6.66
CA TYR A 215 8.62 -11.89 -6.91
C TYR A 215 9.82 -11.80 -5.96
N ALA A 216 11.00 -11.58 -6.52
CA ALA A 216 12.18 -11.26 -5.74
C ALA A 216 12.16 -9.76 -5.44
N VAL A 217 11.90 -9.41 -4.19
CA VAL A 217 11.82 -8.05 -3.70
C VAL A 217 13.23 -7.59 -3.31
N TYR A 218 13.59 -6.40 -3.75
CA TYR A 218 14.86 -5.75 -3.42
C TYR A 218 14.63 -4.59 -2.44
N ARG A 219 15.12 -4.73 -1.21
CA ARG A 219 15.09 -3.65 -0.22
C ARG A 219 16.28 -2.73 -0.43
N GLY A 220 16.08 -1.68 -1.19
CA GLY A 220 17.07 -0.67 -1.52
C GLY A 220 16.67 0.12 -2.74
N THR A 221 17.51 1.04 -3.17
CA THR A 221 17.27 1.91 -4.31
C THR A 221 17.54 1.21 -5.62
N THR A 222 16.61 1.28 -6.56
CA THR A 222 16.75 0.82 -7.94
C THR A 222 16.49 1.92 -8.95
N TYR A 223 16.75 1.65 -10.23
CA TYR A 223 16.46 2.59 -11.30
C TYR A 223 15.20 2.20 -12.04
N ALA A 224 14.35 3.20 -12.28
CA ALA A 224 13.23 3.15 -13.21
C ALA A 224 13.57 4.00 -14.44
N LYS A 225 13.30 3.50 -15.64
CA LYS A 225 13.45 4.25 -16.90
C LYS A 225 12.08 4.71 -17.35
N MET A 226 11.90 6.02 -17.51
CA MET A 226 10.65 6.60 -17.98
C MET A 226 10.31 6.11 -19.40
N LEU A 227 9.10 5.63 -19.59
CA LEU A 227 8.53 5.23 -20.87
C LEU A 227 7.80 6.38 -21.54
N THR A 228 7.23 7.27 -20.75
CA THR A 228 6.47 8.44 -21.15
C THR A 228 7.09 9.71 -20.57
N LYS A 229 6.61 10.88 -20.99
CA LYS A 229 6.80 12.16 -20.27
C LYS A 229 5.70 12.22 -19.21
N THR A 230 6.04 12.49 -17.96
CA THR A 230 5.06 12.62 -16.89
C THR A 230 5.43 13.74 -15.91
N THR A 231 4.47 14.14 -15.10
CA THR A 231 4.69 15.00 -13.92
C THR A 231 4.56 14.12 -12.70
N THR A 232 5.47 14.26 -11.74
CA THR A 232 5.39 13.52 -10.49
C THR A 232 4.16 13.95 -9.68
N THR A 233 3.68 13.07 -8.83
CA THR A 233 2.54 13.33 -7.95
C THR A 233 2.95 13.15 -6.49
N MET A 234 2.19 13.75 -5.58
CA MET A 234 2.21 13.33 -4.18
C MET A 234 1.55 11.96 -4.04
N VAL A 235 1.68 11.30 -2.91
CA VAL A 235 0.98 10.03 -2.63
C VAL A 235 -0.54 10.17 -2.76
N SER A 236 -1.05 11.36 -2.52
CA SER A 236 -2.45 11.73 -2.71
C SER A 236 -2.89 11.88 -4.17
N GLY A 237 -1.99 11.70 -5.16
CA GLY A 237 -2.28 11.88 -6.59
C GLY A 237 -2.12 13.32 -7.09
N VAL A 238 -1.95 14.30 -6.22
CA VAL A 238 -1.78 15.71 -6.61
C VAL A 238 -0.48 15.90 -7.37
N LYS A 239 -0.56 16.50 -8.56
CA LYS A 239 0.63 16.80 -9.40
C LYS A 239 1.55 17.78 -8.70
N THR A 240 2.83 17.46 -8.70
CA THR A 240 3.88 18.36 -8.22
C THR A 240 4.41 19.25 -9.37
N LYS A 241 5.46 20.04 -9.10
CA LYS A 241 6.11 20.86 -10.16
C LYS A 241 7.18 20.09 -10.91
N HIS A 242 7.56 18.89 -10.45
CA HIS A 242 8.67 18.12 -11.00
C HIS A 242 8.23 17.32 -12.25
N LYS A 243 8.83 17.65 -13.38
CA LYS A 243 8.55 17.03 -14.69
C LYS A 243 9.65 16.07 -15.08
N LEU A 244 9.29 14.86 -15.49
CA LEU A 244 10.20 13.82 -15.95
C LEU A 244 10.06 13.61 -17.46
N LYS A 245 11.19 13.38 -18.15
CA LYS A 245 11.24 13.18 -19.60
C LYS A 245 11.24 11.69 -19.96
N LYS A 246 10.67 11.32 -21.11
CA LYS A 246 10.81 9.98 -21.69
C LYS A 246 12.30 9.59 -21.79
N GLY A 247 12.61 8.36 -21.38
CA GLY A 247 13.99 7.84 -21.38
C GLY A 247 14.84 8.23 -20.17
N GLN A 248 14.41 9.21 -19.36
CA GLN A 248 15.09 9.60 -18.11
C GLN A 248 15.16 8.42 -17.15
N LYS A 249 16.28 8.27 -16.45
CA LYS A 249 16.45 7.31 -15.36
C LYS A 249 16.27 8.02 -14.04
N VAL A 250 15.39 7.51 -13.21
CA VAL A 250 15.14 7.99 -11.86
C VAL A 250 15.40 6.88 -10.84
N LYS A 251 15.78 7.26 -9.65
CA LYS A 251 15.94 6.30 -8.54
C LYS A 251 14.61 6.18 -7.80
N VAL A 252 14.22 4.93 -7.51
CA VAL A 252 13.01 4.60 -6.75
C VAL A 252 13.35 3.57 -5.67
N ASP A 253 12.62 3.55 -4.56
CA ASP A 253 12.95 2.71 -3.41
C ASP A 253 11.74 2.04 -2.74
N LEU A 254 10.51 2.41 -3.11
CA LEU A 254 9.28 1.90 -2.51
C LEU A 254 8.17 1.84 -3.56
N MET A 255 7.28 0.88 -3.41
CA MET A 255 6.01 0.79 -4.12
C MET A 255 4.88 1.07 -3.13
N VAL A 256 3.88 1.83 -3.55
CA VAL A 256 2.68 2.12 -2.76
C VAL A 256 1.48 1.55 -3.50
N ILE A 257 0.68 0.76 -2.80
CA ILE A 257 -0.58 0.22 -3.30
C ILE A 257 -1.62 1.33 -3.20
N PRO A 258 -2.27 1.74 -4.29
CA PRO A 258 -3.31 2.76 -4.23
C PRO A 258 -4.54 2.27 -3.45
N PRO A 259 -5.37 3.18 -2.90
CA PRO A 259 -6.46 2.84 -1.97
C PRO A 259 -7.73 2.27 -2.64
N TYR A 260 -7.75 2.08 -3.96
CA TYR A 260 -8.99 1.76 -4.68
C TYR A 260 -8.99 0.39 -5.34
N ASP A 261 -10.19 -0.20 -5.46
CA ASP A 261 -10.43 -1.48 -6.12
C ASP A 261 -10.15 -1.45 -7.63
N ASP A 262 -10.24 -0.28 -8.28
CA ASP A 262 -9.81 -0.04 -9.66
C ASP A 262 -8.29 0.17 -9.70
N PHE A 263 -7.57 -0.93 -9.55
CA PHE A 263 -6.13 -0.96 -9.43
C PHE A 263 -5.43 -0.45 -10.70
N GLU A 264 -5.09 0.83 -10.73
CA GLU A 264 -4.32 1.47 -11.82
C GLU A 264 -2.80 1.30 -11.70
N GLY A 265 -2.34 0.26 -11.02
CA GLY A 265 -0.92 0.00 -10.80
C GLY A 265 -0.36 0.64 -9.52
N TYR A 266 0.90 0.33 -9.23
CA TYR A 266 1.58 0.88 -8.05
C TYR A 266 2.09 2.30 -8.30
N TYR A 267 2.14 3.10 -7.23
CA TYR A 267 2.92 4.32 -7.20
C TYR A 267 4.34 4.01 -6.73
N LEU A 268 5.35 4.50 -7.45
CA LEU A 268 6.77 4.32 -7.12
C LEU A 268 7.29 5.60 -6.49
N ARG A 269 7.78 5.52 -5.26
CA ARG A 269 8.39 6.65 -4.56
C ARG A 269 9.75 6.99 -5.16
N LEU A 270 9.97 8.27 -5.46
CA LEU A 270 11.28 8.77 -5.87
C LEU A 270 12.23 8.82 -4.68
N HIS A 271 13.38 8.15 -4.79
CA HIS A 271 14.37 8.11 -3.71
C HIS A 271 14.93 9.50 -3.34
N ASP A 272 15.21 10.31 -4.36
CA ASP A 272 15.78 11.64 -4.18
C ASP A 272 14.71 12.69 -3.80
N TYR A 273 13.42 12.35 -3.93
CA TYR A 273 12.24 13.16 -3.60
C TYR A 273 11.18 12.29 -2.89
N PRO A 274 11.34 12.02 -1.58
CA PRO A 274 10.55 10.99 -0.89
C PRO A 274 9.05 11.28 -0.75
N ASN A 275 8.60 12.50 -1.07
CA ASN A 275 7.19 12.86 -1.11
C ASN A 275 6.62 12.87 -2.53
N GLU A 276 7.40 12.48 -3.54
CA GLU A 276 7.00 12.46 -4.93
C GLU A 276 6.98 11.04 -5.49
N TYR A 277 5.97 10.77 -6.30
CA TYR A 277 5.65 9.46 -6.83
C TYR A 277 5.45 9.51 -8.34
N ILE A 278 5.63 8.38 -8.99
CA ILE A 278 5.32 8.13 -10.41
C ILE A 278 4.54 6.84 -10.53
N ASN A 279 3.66 6.74 -11.52
CA ASN A 279 2.92 5.53 -11.78
C ASN A 279 3.85 4.44 -12.36
N GLU A 280 3.69 3.18 -11.96
CA GLU A 280 4.52 2.08 -12.47
C GLU A 280 4.33 1.85 -13.98
N TYR A 281 3.19 2.20 -14.54
CA TYR A 281 2.94 2.08 -15.99
C TYR A 281 3.75 3.08 -16.82
N ASP A 282 4.14 4.19 -16.23
CA ASP A 282 4.99 5.19 -16.89
C ASP A 282 6.46 4.78 -16.98
N VAL A 283 6.86 3.65 -16.40
CA VAL A 283 8.26 3.29 -16.28
C VAL A 283 8.56 1.82 -16.62
N ASN A 284 9.82 1.58 -16.99
CA ASN A 284 10.41 0.25 -16.98
C ASN A 284 11.20 0.09 -15.68
N LEU A 285 10.56 -0.54 -14.69
CA LEU A 285 11.16 -0.79 -13.38
C LEU A 285 12.17 -1.93 -13.47
N ARG A 286 13.31 -1.76 -12.83
CA ARG A 286 14.37 -2.77 -12.87
C ARG A 286 14.16 -3.93 -11.90
N ASN A 287 13.78 -3.64 -10.67
CA ASN A 287 13.56 -4.64 -9.61
C ASN A 287 12.24 -4.35 -8.91
N TYR A 288 11.57 -5.40 -8.49
CA TYR A 288 10.41 -5.26 -7.62
C TYR A 288 10.87 -4.74 -6.25
N LEU A 289 10.19 -3.72 -5.75
CA LEU A 289 10.52 -3.04 -4.50
C LEU A 289 9.61 -3.52 -3.37
N PRO A 290 9.94 -3.25 -2.10
CA PRO A 290 8.98 -3.38 -1.02
C PRO A 290 7.72 -2.58 -1.34
N ASN A 291 6.57 -3.17 -1.07
CA ASN A 291 5.29 -2.47 -1.19
C ASN A 291 4.70 -2.24 0.19
N ILE A 292 4.05 -1.11 0.33
CA ILE A 292 3.26 -0.74 1.49
C ILE A 292 1.88 -0.30 1.03
N ASP A 293 0.94 -0.35 1.92
CA ASP A 293 -0.40 0.19 1.70
C ASP A 293 -0.35 1.72 1.57
N TYR A 294 -1.35 2.29 0.87
CA TYR A 294 -1.49 3.74 0.76
C TYR A 294 -1.55 4.41 2.13
N HIS A 295 -2.32 3.84 3.05
CA HIS A 295 -2.47 4.40 4.39
C HIS A 295 -1.13 4.45 5.13
N ASP A 296 -0.30 3.39 5.02
CA ASP A 296 1.06 3.37 5.57
C ASP A 296 2.00 4.40 4.92
N ALA A 297 1.73 4.77 3.67
CA ALA A 297 2.49 5.78 2.94
C ALA A 297 2.02 7.22 3.22
N ALA A 298 0.74 7.38 3.57
CA ALA A 298 0.10 8.69 3.75
C ALA A 298 0.05 9.12 5.22
N PHE A 299 -0.02 8.16 6.15
CA PHE A 299 -0.31 8.43 7.56
C PHE A 299 0.73 7.84 8.49
N THR A 300 0.65 8.26 9.74
CA THR A 300 1.42 7.74 10.87
C THR A 300 0.47 7.07 11.84
N TYR A 301 0.91 5.95 12.41
CA TYR A 301 0.15 5.20 13.39
C TYR A 301 0.88 5.22 14.73
N VAL A 302 0.13 5.50 15.78
CA VAL A 302 0.63 5.58 17.16
C VAL A 302 -0.25 4.77 18.09
N LYS A 303 0.32 4.31 19.20
CA LYS A 303 -0.42 3.61 20.26
C LYS A 303 -0.20 4.29 21.60
N PRO A 304 -1.22 4.33 22.48
CA PRO A 304 -1.07 4.82 23.85
C PRO A 304 0.08 4.12 24.60
N VAL A 305 0.87 4.90 25.32
CA VAL A 305 1.94 4.38 26.19
C VAL A 305 1.36 3.64 27.39
N THR A 306 0.28 4.20 27.97
CA THR A 306 -0.38 3.65 29.15
C THR A 306 -1.80 3.23 28.84
N SER A 307 -2.39 2.42 29.74
CA SER A 307 -3.81 2.09 29.70
C SER A 307 -4.71 3.23 30.19
N GLU A 308 -4.12 4.34 30.59
CA GLU A 308 -4.84 5.52 31.03
C GLU A 308 -5.36 6.34 29.86
N ASN A 309 -6.35 7.15 30.15
CA ASN A 309 -7.06 7.94 29.17
C ASN A 309 -6.15 8.95 28.45
N ILE A 310 -6.14 8.91 27.12
CA ILE A 310 -5.46 9.93 26.32
C ILE A 310 -6.19 11.26 26.49
N LYS A 311 -5.42 12.30 26.74
CA LYS A 311 -5.91 13.70 26.80
C LYS A 311 -5.87 14.29 25.41
N LEU A 312 -6.95 14.95 25.01
CA LEU A 312 -7.00 15.70 23.77
C LEU A 312 -6.82 17.20 24.09
N TYR A 313 -6.10 17.86 23.21
CA TYR A 313 -5.77 19.28 23.31
C TYR A 313 -6.24 20.00 22.04
N ASN A 314 -6.61 21.28 22.19
CA ASN A 314 -6.79 22.15 21.04
C ASN A 314 -5.43 22.76 20.63
N PHE A 315 -5.44 23.50 19.55
CA PHE A 315 -4.22 24.11 19.00
C PHE A 315 -3.62 25.20 19.91
N ALA A 316 -4.39 25.79 20.80
CA ALA A 316 -3.87 26.69 21.83
C ALA A 316 -3.16 25.96 22.99
N GLY A 317 -2.96 24.64 22.88
CA GLY A 317 -2.37 23.82 23.93
C GLY A 317 -3.27 23.61 25.15
N GLN A 318 -4.55 23.94 25.04
CA GLN A 318 -5.52 23.78 26.11
C GLN A 318 -6.18 22.39 26.02
N ARG A 319 -6.35 21.76 27.16
CA ARG A 319 -7.03 20.47 27.24
C ARG A 319 -8.52 20.64 26.93
N ILE A 320 -9.04 19.87 25.99
CA ILE A 320 -10.45 19.93 25.54
C ILE A 320 -11.21 18.64 25.82
N ALA A 321 -10.52 17.50 26.00
CA ALA A 321 -11.16 16.25 26.38
C ALA A 321 -10.21 15.29 27.09
N ARG A 322 -10.81 14.29 27.69
CA ARG A 322 -10.15 13.08 28.19
C ARG A 322 -10.94 11.84 27.78
N ASN A 323 -10.31 10.69 27.84
CA ASN A 323 -10.88 9.37 27.63
C ASN A 323 -11.14 8.99 26.20
N ILE A 324 -10.09 8.70 25.47
CA ILE A 324 -10.20 7.73 24.39
C ILE A 324 -10.03 6.36 25.04
N GLU A 325 -11.13 5.68 25.32
CA GLU A 325 -11.13 4.39 26.06
C GLU A 325 -10.62 3.20 25.26
N ASN A 326 -9.83 3.33 24.24
CA ASN A 326 -9.39 2.16 23.49
C ASN A 326 -7.90 1.87 23.66
N LYS A 327 -7.58 1.12 24.72
CA LYS A 327 -6.24 0.73 25.18
C LYS A 327 -5.42 -0.10 24.20
N GLN A 328 -6.02 -0.63 23.12
CA GLN A 328 -5.33 -1.55 22.20
C GLN A 328 -5.33 -1.10 20.75
N LYS A 329 -6.08 -0.06 20.39
CA LYS A 329 -6.24 0.37 19.01
C LYS A 329 -5.15 1.34 18.59
N GLU A 330 -4.67 1.18 17.36
CA GLU A 330 -3.79 2.16 16.74
C GLU A 330 -4.59 3.42 16.39
N ILE A 331 -3.98 4.56 16.66
CA ILE A 331 -4.52 5.87 16.37
C ILE A 331 -3.83 6.40 15.12
N THR A 332 -4.58 6.89 14.15
CA THR A 332 -4.05 7.51 12.95
C THR A 332 -3.82 9.00 13.19
N VAL A 333 -2.64 9.48 12.80
CA VAL A 333 -2.23 10.87 12.91
C VAL A 333 -1.58 11.33 11.60
N ASP A 334 -1.76 12.60 11.22
CA ASP A 334 -1.29 13.12 9.93
C ASP A 334 -0.41 14.37 10.03
N GLY A 335 -0.26 14.93 11.22
CA GLY A 335 0.57 16.10 11.48
C GLY A 335 1.33 16.01 12.80
N LEU A 336 2.55 16.56 12.84
CA LEU A 336 3.33 16.76 14.05
C LEU A 336 3.53 18.26 14.26
N PHE A 337 3.12 18.77 15.40
CA PHE A 337 3.20 20.18 15.76
C PHE A 337 3.88 20.36 17.10
N TYR A 338 4.65 21.41 17.28
CA TYR A 338 4.96 21.87 18.62
C TYR A 338 3.89 22.87 19.03
N LEU A 339 3.16 22.57 20.12
CA LEU A 339 2.19 23.48 20.72
C LEU A 339 2.79 24.16 21.94
N TRP A 340 2.48 25.43 22.10
CA TRP A 340 2.84 26.16 23.31
C TRP A 340 1.83 25.85 24.41
N LEU A 341 2.32 25.39 25.54
CA LEU A 341 1.52 25.11 26.73
C LEU A 341 1.61 26.31 27.68
N PRO A 342 0.59 27.14 27.77
CA PRO A 342 0.65 28.38 28.58
C PRO A 342 0.88 28.11 30.07
N GLU A 343 0.26 27.04 30.59
CA GLU A 343 0.38 26.66 32.01
C GLU A 343 1.78 26.15 32.35
N GLU A 344 2.44 25.47 31.40
CA GLU A 344 3.78 24.87 31.58
C GLU A 344 4.91 25.77 31.06
N LYS A 345 4.57 26.88 30.38
CA LYS A 345 5.49 27.85 29.75
C LYS A 345 6.53 27.19 28.84
N LYS A 346 6.13 26.11 28.14
CA LYS A 346 7.02 25.35 27.23
C LYS A 346 6.28 24.94 25.96
N ALA A 347 7.06 24.66 24.91
CA ALA A 347 6.55 24.07 23.67
C ALA A 347 6.85 22.57 23.70
N GLU A 348 5.82 21.75 23.47
CA GLU A 348 5.95 20.30 23.40
C GLU A 348 5.40 19.75 22.07
N PRO A 349 5.87 18.57 21.62
CA PRO A 349 5.39 17.97 20.42
C PRO A 349 4.01 17.30 20.62
N PHE A 350 3.12 17.53 19.67
CA PHE A 350 1.79 16.95 19.60
C PHE A 350 1.54 16.39 18.21
N TYR A 351 0.82 15.29 18.15
CA TYR A 351 0.29 14.75 16.90
C TYR A 351 -1.11 15.26 16.64
N HIS A 352 -1.36 15.76 15.44
CA HIS A 352 -2.71 16.05 14.99
C HIS A 352 -3.48 14.73 14.79
N TYR A 353 -4.61 14.62 15.45
CA TYR A 353 -5.46 13.45 15.42
C TYR A 353 -6.31 13.45 14.15
N LEU A 354 -6.26 12.36 13.42
CA LEU A 354 -7.04 12.16 12.21
C LEU A 354 -8.09 11.08 12.45
N ASP A 355 -9.36 11.45 12.46
CA ASP A 355 -10.46 10.52 12.55
C ASP A 355 -10.73 9.88 11.18
N PHE A 356 -10.52 8.56 11.07
CA PHE A 356 -11.12 7.73 10.06
C PHE A 356 -12.28 6.98 10.71
N ASP A 357 -13.40 6.84 10.01
CA ASP A 357 -14.68 6.25 10.44
C ASP A 357 -14.61 4.93 11.25
N SER A 358 -13.45 4.34 11.36
CA SER A 358 -13.22 3.09 12.11
C SER A 358 -12.45 3.26 13.42
N GLY A 359 -11.96 4.47 13.72
CA GLY A 359 -11.06 4.73 14.85
C GLY A 359 -11.74 4.57 16.21
N PHE A 360 -12.99 4.93 16.33
CA PHE A 360 -13.73 5.05 17.58
C PHE A 360 -14.92 4.12 17.75
N ILE A 361 -15.09 3.15 16.88
CA ILE A 361 -16.11 2.12 17.12
C ILE A 361 -15.45 1.03 17.96
N ASN A 362 -15.98 0.78 19.14
CA ASN A 362 -15.59 -0.33 19.98
C ASN A 362 -15.81 -1.66 19.25
N ASN A 363 -15.18 -2.75 19.71
CA ASN A 363 -15.38 -4.08 19.12
C ASN A 363 -16.83 -4.58 19.14
N ASP A 364 -17.69 -3.96 19.94
CA ASP A 364 -19.12 -4.22 20.05
C ASP A 364 -19.99 -3.30 19.19
N GLY A 365 -19.37 -2.42 18.39
CA GLY A 365 -20.07 -1.46 17.52
C GLY A 365 -20.50 -0.16 18.22
N SER A 366 -20.21 0.03 19.49
CA SER A 366 -20.53 1.25 20.22
C SER A 366 -19.51 2.37 19.95
N VAL A 367 -19.96 3.63 19.97
CA VAL A 367 -19.09 4.81 19.91
C VAL A 367 -18.58 5.11 21.33
N PRO A 368 -17.25 5.25 21.55
CA PRO A 368 -16.74 5.57 22.88
C PRO A 368 -17.25 6.93 23.35
N THR A 369 -17.58 6.99 24.62
CA THR A 369 -17.99 8.24 25.30
C THR A 369 -16.77 9.13 25.53
N LEU A 370 -16.80 10.36 25.03
CA LEU A 370 -15.79 11.36 25.29
C LEU A 370 -16.23 12.26 26.46
N THR A 371 -15.32 12.53 27.39
CA THR A 371 -15.54 13.54 28.39
C THR A 371 -14.92 14.85 27.92
N LEU A 372 -15.76 15.78 27.49
CA LEU A 372 -15.34 17.13 27.13
C LEU A 372 -14.90 17.90 28.36
N VAL A 373 -13.89 18.73 28.18
CA VAL A 373 -13.42 19.64 29.23
C VAL A 373 -13.49 21.05 28.67
N ASP A 374 -14.30 21.89 29.26
CA ASP A 374 -14.32 23.31 28.93
C ASP A 374 -12.95 23.92 29.26
N PRO A 375 -12.22 24.49 28.29
CA PRO A 375 -10.88 25.01 28.52
C PRO A 375 -10.80 26.17 29.53
N GLN A 376 -11.88 26.94 29.68
CA GLN A 376 -11.95 28.10 30.57
C GLN A 376 -12.42 27.70 31.95
N THR A 377 -13.56 27.04 32.04
CA THR A 377 -14.21 26.73 33.32
C THR A 377 -13.71 25.42 33.93
N LYS A 378 -12.99 24.59 33.17
CA LYS A 378 -12.54 23.23 33.51
C LYS A 378 -13.69 22.25 33.86
N LYS A 379 -14.94 22.65 33.59
CA LYS A 379 -16.09 21.77 33.79
C LYS A 379 -16.09 20.65 32.77
N GLU A 380 -16.52 19.49 33.20
CA GLU A 380 -16.58 18.28 32.38
C GLU A 380 -18.04 18.03 31.94
N LYS A 381 -18.21 17.62 30.68
CA LYS A 381 -19.48 17.21 30.09
C LYS A 381 -19.25 15.94 29.29
N ILE A 382 -20.11 14.95 29.43
CA ILE A 382 -20.08 13.75 28.61
C ILE A 382 -20.77 14.07 27.28
N ASP A 383 -20.04 13.85 26.17
CA ASP A 383 -20.58 14.02 24.83
C ASP A 383 -20.12 12.89 23.91
N THR A 384 -20.97 12.48 22.98
CA THR A 384 -20.72 11.34 22.10
C THR A 384 -20.37 11.73 20.67
N GLU A 385 -20.56 12.98 20.24
CA GLU A 385 -20.53 13.31 18.82
C GLU A 385 -19.73 14.58 18.41
N GLU A 386 -19.67 15.61 19.23
CA GLU A 386 -19.25 16.94 18.76
C GLU A 386 -17.72 17.09 18.55
N LEU A 387 -16.91 16.42 19.33
CA LEU A 387 -15.45 16.55 19.27
C LEU A 387 -14.84 15.82 18.07
N ILE A 388 -15.46 14.76 17.63
CA ILE A 388 -15.08 14.00 16.44
C ILE A 388 -15.27 14.87 15.19
N LEU A 389 -16.21 15.80 15.22
CA LEU A 389 -16.55 16.69 14.10
C LEU A 389 -15.65 17.92 14.03
N GLU A 390 -15.10 18.41 15.14
CA GLU A 390 -14.31 19.64 15.15
C GLU A 390 -12.85 19.45 14.69
N LYS A 391 -12.36 18.24 14.50
CA LYS A 391 -11.04 17.85 13.92
C LYS A 391 -9.84 18.76 14.24
N ASN A 392 -9.92 19.45 15.35
CA ASN A 392 -8.87 20.31 15.88
C ASN A 392 -8.33 19.70 17.17
N SER A 393 -8.08 18.40 17.13
CA SER A 393 -7.66 17.64 18.30
C SER A 393 -6.23 17.17 18.16
N PHE A 394 -5.48 17.33 19.22
CA PHE A 394 -4.07 16.96 19.28
C PHE A 394 -3.82 16.02 20.45
N ILE A 395 -2.93 15.06 20.25
CA ILE A 395 -2.46 14.13 21.27
C ILE A 395 -1.01 14.48 21.57
N ARG A 396 -0.65 14.58 22.85
CA ARG A 396 0.74 14.82 23.26
C ARG A 396 1.61 13.65 22.81
N ALA A 397 2.72 13.93 22.13
CA ALA A 397 3.57 12.88 21.57
C ALA A 397 4.19 11.97 22.64
N SER A 398 4.36 12.45 23.90
CA SER A 398 4.80 11.64 25.03
C SER A 398 3.78 10.60 25.50
N ASP A 399 2.50 10.79 25.18
CA ASP A 399 1.41 9.91 25.61
C ASP A 399 1.22 8.71 24.68
N VAL A 400 1.95 8.68 23.55
CA VAL A 400 1.86 7.65 22.52
C VAL A 400 3.21 7.18 22.02
N ASN A 401 3.26 5.94 21.54
CA ASN A 401 4.42 5.36 20.85
C ASN A 401 4.15 5.24 19.36
N TYR A 402 5.10 5.65 18.53
CA TYR A 402 5.07 5.36 17.09
C TYR A 402 5.06 3.85 16.85
N THR A 403 4.19 3.37 15.97
CA THR A 403 4.12 1.96 15.56
C THR A 403 4.62 1.74 14.14
N HIS A 404 4.03 2.42 13.15
CA HIS A 404 4.42 2.32 11.74
C HIS A 404 3.89 3.52 10.93
N GLY A 405 4.10 3.51 9.62
CA GLY A 405 3.74 4.59 8.71
C GLY A 405 4.87 5.60 8.46
N ILE A 406 4.53 6.79 7.99
CA ILE A 406 5.52 7.83 7.72
C ILE A 406 6.03 8.48 9.03
N LYS A 407 7.32 8.85 9.05
CA LYS A 407 7.86 9.65 10.16
C LYS A 407 7.58 11.12 9.88
N LEU A 408 6.64 11.69 10.61
CA LEU A 408 6.24 13.08 10.47
C LEU A 408 7.38 14.02 10.87
N LYS A 409 7.51 15.10 10.10
CA LYS A 409 8.35 16.25 10.46
C LYS A 409 7.46 17.33 11.07
N PRO A 410 7.97 18.09 12.05
CA PRO A 410 7.19 19.19 12.63
C PRO A 410 6.75 20.19 11.56
N VAL A 411 5.45 20.48 11.52
CA VAL A 411 4.86 21.57 10.72
C VAL A 411 5.22 22.93 11.38
N ILE A 412 5.17 22.97 12.72
CA ILE A 412 5.59 24.12 13.54
C ILE A 412 6.65 23.59 14.50
N THR A 413 7.81 24.26 14.56
CA THR A 413 8.90 23.90 15.45
C THR A 413 8.69 24.51 16.85
N ALA A 414 9.36 23.99 17.88
CA ALA A 414 9.30 24.52 19.24
C ALA A 414 9.64 26.01 19.32
N LYS A 415 10.64 26.47 18.54
CA LYS A 415 11.00 27.89 18.45
C LYS A 415 9.85 28.73 17.87
N GLN A 416 9.23 28.27 16.82
CA GLN A 416 8.09 28.95 16.20
C GLN A 416 6.87 28.95 17.12
N ALA A 417 6.54 27.83 17.77
CA ALA A 417 5.43 27.73 18.69
C ALA A 417 5.51 28.79 19.81
N LYS A 418 6.72 29.07 20.30
CA LYS A 418 6.93 30.14 21.28
C LYS A 418 6.76 31.55 20.69
N LEU A 419 7.26 31.79 19.47
CA LEU A 419 7.18 33.08 18.80
C LEU A 419 5.77 33.43 18.30
N ASP A 420 5.03 32.42 17.88
CA ASP A 420 3.71 32.56 17.25
C ASP A 420 2.56 32.74 18.27
N GLN A 421 2.86 33.05 19.53
CA GLN A 421 1.86 33.32 20.58
C GLN A 421 1.26 34.72 20.51
N SER A 422 1.84 35.62 19.72
CA SER A 422 1.25 36.96 19.50
C SER A 422 -0.07 36.90 18.74
N ILE A 423 -0.94 37.85 19.02
CA ILE A 423 -2.22 38.01 18.29
C ILE A 423 -1.92 38.26 16.82
N ALA A 424 -2.59 37.52 15.95
CA ALA A 424 -2.42 37.62 14.51
C ALA A 424 -3.01 38.95 13.98
N THR A 425 -2.23 39.63 13.16
CA THR A 425 -2.67 40.81 12.41
C THR A 425 -3.49 40.42 11.17
N ASN A 426 -4.13 41.39 10.53
CA ASN A 426 -4.79 41.17 9.23
C ASN A 426 -3.80 40.68 8.16
N ALA A 427 -2.53 41.10 8.22
CA ALA A 427 -1.49 40.62 7.31
C ALA A 427 -1.20 39.11 7.51
N ASP A 428 -1.13 38.68 8.76
CA ASP A 428 -0.95 37.26 9.10
C ASP A 428 -2.13 36.41 8.60
N LYS A 429 -3.36 36.92 8.68
CA LYS A 429 -4.58 36.23 8.27
C LYS A 429 -4.82 36.19 6.76
N LYS A 430 -4.11 36.99 5.96
CA LYS A 430 -4.35 37.14 4.51
C LYS A 430 -4.37 35.84 3.74
N LYS A 431 -3.41 34.95 3.99
CA LYS A 431 -3.37 33.63 3.32
C LYS A 431 -4.56 32.76 3.70
N LEU A 432 -4.93 32.75 4.98
CA LEU A 432 -6.08 32.01 5.48
C LEU A 432 -7.38 32.52 4.85
N GLN A 433 -7.52 33.83 4.74
CA GLN A 433 -8.69 34.46 4.09
C GLN A 433 -8.84 34.02 2.63
N THR A 434 -7.74 33.98 1.89
CA THR A 434 -7.75 33.51 0.49
C THR A 434 -8.22 32.07 0.38
N LEU A 435 -7.64 31.18 1.19
CA LEU A 435 -7.99 29.75 1.19
C LEU A 435 -9.44 29.51 1.63
N PHE A 436 -9.92 30.28 2.62
CA PHE A 436 -11.29 30.22 3.10
C PHE A 436 -12.30 30.60 2.00
N LEU A 437 -12.06 31.72 1.27
CA LEU A 437 -12.90 32.14 0.16
C LEU A 437 -12.91 31.15 -1.00
N GLU A 438 -11.78 30.51 -1.26
CA GLU A 438 -11.72 29.41 -2.24
C GLU A 438 -12.54 28.18 -1.77
N GLY A 439 -12.46 27.86 -0.47
CA GLY A 439 -13.21 26.77 0.14
C GLY A 439 -14.71 26.93 0.01
N GLN A 440 -15.21 28.11 0.31
CA GLN A 440 -16.65 28.42 0.20
C GLN A 440 -17.20 28.25 -1.23
N LYS A 441 -16.39 28.52 -2.27
CA LYS A 441 -16.81 28.28 -3.67
C LYS A 441 -16.93 26.77 -3.99
N ASN A 442 -16.17 25.92 -3.33
CA ASN A 442 -16.14 24.48 -3.56
C ASN A 442 -17.22 23.72 -2.75
N GLU A 443 -17.82 24.31 -1.71
CA GLU A 443 -18.89 23.68 -0.93
C GLU A 443 -20.16 23.38 -1.75
N ASN A 444 -20.37 24.05 -2.88
CA ASN A 444 -21.50 23.84 -3.78
C ASN A 444 -21.32 22.65 -4.74
N MET A 445 -20.21 21.93 -4.68
CA MET A 445 -20.04 20.70 -5.44
C MET A 445 -20.90 19.61 -4.83
N SER A 446 -21.99 19.24 -5.50
CA SER A 446 -22.89 18.13 -5.17
C SER A 446 -22.10 16.81 -5.27
N VAL A 447 -21.45 16.42 -4.19
CA VAL A 447 -20.72 15.14 -4.13
C VAL A 447 -21.33 14.30 -3.03
N GLN A 448 -21.59 13.04 -3.33
CA GLN A 448 -21.98 12.00 -2.38
C GLN A 448 -21.21 12.17 -1.07
N ILE A 449 -21.89 12.03 0.06
CA ILE A 449 -21.38 12.24 1.42
C ILE A 449 -20.15 11.36 1.65
N ASN A 450 -18.98 11.94 1.39
CA ASN A 450 -17.69 11.31 1.53
C ASN A 450 -17.00 11.92 2.75
N TYR A 451 -16.34 11.13 3.60
CA TYR A 451 -15.60 11.59 4.79
C TYR A 451 -14.61 12.72 4.49
N ARG A 452 -14.07 12.79 3.26
CA ARG A 452 -13.15 13.85 2.81
C ARG A 452 -13.82 15.21 2.69
N LEU A 453 -15.04 15.24 2.18
CA LEU A 453 -15.83 16.46 2.13
C LEU A 453 -16.14 16.95 3.55
N ARG A 454 -16.48 16.03 4.47
CA ARG A 454 -16.66 16.36 5.89
C ARG A 454 -15.38 16.96 6.51
N ASN A 455 -14.20 16.40 6.21
CA ASN A 455 -12.93 16.94 6.69
C ASN A 455 -12.66 18.34 6.17
N TYR A 456 -12.91 18.56 4.88
CA TYR A 456 -12.72 19.87 4.27
C TYR A 456 -13.72 20.91 4.80
N SER A 457 -14.99 20.53 4.94
CA SER A 457 -16.02 21.41 5.54
C SER A 457 -15.68 21.76 6.99
N ALA A 458 -15.19 20.82 7.78
CA ALA A 458 -14.71 21.08 9.13
C ALA A 458 -13.52 22.08 9.14
N ALA A 459 -12.57 21.92 8.20
CA ALA A 459 -11.46 22.86 8.06
C ALA A 459 -11.92 24.27 7.68
N ILE A 460 -12.97 24.42 6.85
CA ILE A 460 -13.58 25.69 6.50
C ILE A 460 -14.21 26.33 7.74
N ILE A 461 -14.93 25.57 8.57
CA ILE A 461 -15.53 26.06 9.81
C ILE A 461 -14.45 26.55 10.79
N ILE A 462 -13.37 25.78 10.96
CA ILE A 462 -12.23 26.19 11.82
C ILE A 462 -11.59 27.47 11.29
N ALA A 463 -11.36 27.56 9.99
CA ALA A 463 -10.81 28.76 9.36
C ALA A 463 -11.69 29.99 9.58
N SER A 464 -13.02 29.83 9.46
CA SER A 464 -13.99 30.93 9.77
C SER A 464 -13.87 31.40 11.22
N LYS A 465 -13.85 30.46 12.19
CA LYS A 465 -13.71 30.80 13.62
C LYS A 465 -12.41 31.57 13.88
N VAL A 466 -11.28 31.14 13.28
CA VAL A 466 -9.98 31.82 13.43
C VAL A 466 -9.96 33.20 12.80
N LEU A 467 -10.56 33.36 11.62
CA LEU A 467 -10.66 34.64 10.94
C LEU A 467 -11.49 35.66 11.72
N GLN A 468 -12.60 35.24 12.33
CA GLN A 468 -13.51 36.07 13.11
C GLN A 468 -12.96 36.39 14.51
N SER A 469 -12.03 35.63 15.02
CA SER A 469 -11.47 35.83 16.36
C SER A 469 -10.49 37.00 16.38
N ASN A 470 -10.73 37.97 17.26
CA ASN A 470 -9.83 39.10 17.52
C ASN A 470 -8.63 38.71 18.39
N SER A 471 -8.69 37.55 19.04
CA SER A 471 -7.63 36.99 19.90
C SER A 471 -6.88 35.81 19.30
N ALA A 472 -7.17 35.46 18.04
CA ALA A 472 -6.47 34.37 17.38
C ALA A 472 -4.97 34.65 17.28
N THR A 473 -4.14 33.66 17.63
CA THR A 473 -2.69 33.79 17.56
C THR A 473 -2.18 33.47 16.15
N ILE A 474 -0.95 33.88 15.83
CA ILE A 474 -0.29 33.51 14.58
C ILE A 474 -0.20 31.98 14.44
N ALA A 475 0.01 31.25 15.54
CA ALA A 475 0.03 29.81 15.57
C ALA A 475 -1.31 29.21 15.07
N GLN A 476 -2.44 29.70 15.58
CA GLN A 476 -3.79 29.25 15.15
C GLN A 476 -4.08 29.56 13.68
N VAL A 477 -3.60 30.70 13.18
CA VAL A 477 -3.70 31.02 11.74
C VAL A 477 -2.90 30.05 10.89
N LYS A 478 -1.67 29.72 11.27
CA LYS A 478 -0.82 28.76 10.54
C LYS A 478 -1.41 27.35 10.51
N GLU A 479 -1.99 26.93 11.62
CA GLU A 479 -2.69 25.64 11.68
C GLU A 479 -3.91 25.61 10.76
N ALA A 480 -4.78 26.61 10.85
CA ALA A 480 -5.95 26.66 9.99
C ALA A 480 -5.58 26.68 8.50
N VAL A 481 -4.48 27.35 8.13
CA VAL A 481 -3.89 27.30 6.79
C VAL A 481 -3.49 25.88 6.43
N TRP A 482 -2.72 25.21 7.29
CA TRP A 482 -2.27 23.84 7.06
C TRP A 482 -3.45 22.88 6.92
N LEU A 483 -4.45 23.00 7.78
CA LEU A 483 -5.63 22.13 7.76
C LEU A 483 -6.43 22.30 6.46
N LEU A 484 -6.65 23.53 6.00
CA LEU A 484 -7.32 23.80 4.72
C LEU A 484 -6.51 23.27 3.54
N GLU A 485 -5.20 23.50 3.51
CA GLU A 485 -4.33 23.00 2.44
C GLU A 485 -4.32 21.47 2.39
N THR A 486 -4.20 20.81 3.55
CA THR A 486 -4.12 19.35 3.64
C THR A 486 -5.46 18.71 3.26
N THR A 487 -6.57 19.18 3.79
CA THR A 487 -7.90 18.62 3.48
C THR A 487 -8.33 18.92 2.05
N LYS A 488 -7.99 20.09 1.49
CA LYS A 488 -8.19 20.41 0.07
C LYS A 488 -7.42 19.45 -0.83
N LEU A 489 -6.15 19.15 -0.50
CA LEU A 489 -5.35 18.19 -1.20
C LEU A 489 -5.99 16.80 -1.17
N GLN A 490 -6.54 16.37 -0.04
CA GLN A 490 -7.26 15.10 0.10
C GLN A 490 -8.53 15.04 -0.76
N LEU A 491 -9.24 16.15 -0.95
CA LEU A 491 -10.40 16.23 -1.85
C LEU A 491 -10.02 16.08 -3.32
N THR A 492 -9.01 16.82 -3.77
CA THR A 492 -8.62 16.90 -5.18
C THR A 492 -7.83 15.67 -5.65
N ALA A 493 -7.19 14.97 -4.73
CA ALA A 493 -6.37 13.80 -5.02
C ALA A 493 -7.14 12.64 -5.67
N PHE A 494 -8.44 12.66 -5.59
CA PHE A 494 -9.33 11.56 -5.96
C PHE A 494 -10.57 12.01 -6.73
N ALA A 495 -10.59 13.23 -7.21
CA ALA A 495 -11.50 13.60 -8.27
C ALA A 495 -11.04 12.81 -9.51
N PHE A 496 -11.89 11.90 -9.99
CA PHE A 496 -11.68 11.24 -11.27
C PHE A 496 -11.48 12.33 -12.33
N PRO A 497 -10.52 12.20 -13.25
CA PRO A 497 -10.58 13.01 -14.44
C PRO A 497 -11.93 12.69 -15.09
N GLU A 498 -12.76 13.71 -15.27
CA GLU A 498 -13.92 13.58 -16.11
C GLU A 498 -13.45 12.97 -17.44
N SER A 499 -14.03 11.84 -17.80
CA SER A 499 -13.80 11.22 -19.08
C SER A 499 -14.32 12.18 -20.15
N ASP A 500 -13.41 12.89 -20.81
CA ASP A 500 -13.70 13.60 -22.07
C ASP A 500 -14.18 12.64 -23.15
#